data_3bc103db78f5990a520c62588357b476
#
_entry.id   3bc103db78f5990a520c62588357b476
#
_cell.length_a   1.000
_cell.length_b   1.000
_cell.length_c   1.000
_cell.angle_alpha   90.00
_cell.angle_beta   90.00
_cell.angle_gamma   90.00
#
_symmetry.space_group_name_H-M   'P 1'
#
loop_
_entity.id
_entity.type
_entity.pdbx_description
1 polymer ?
#
loop_
_entity_poly.entity_id
_entity_poly.type
_entity_poly.pdbx_seq_one_letter_code
_entity_poly.pdbx_strand_id
1 'polypeptide(L)'
;NFDWIKDRKRQPLINEPDQSYGGAIWADAVPQLTGANIPFVIRARVVLLRDLGAPLSPFNAFQIIQGLETVALRMKQHCSNAEKVVSFLETQKKVKNVIYPTNHQGEIKERAKKYMQGGYGSLVGMDVGTKEAGAKFIDNLKMLYHVANIGDARSLAIHPATTTHSQLDDAALAAAGVTPGYVRLSIGIEHPDDIIADIKQALAA
;
A
#
# COMPACT_ATOMS: atom_id res chain seq x y z
N ASN A 1 -2.99 -20.32 -14.07
CA ASN A 1 -2.73 -19.99 -15.48
C ASN A 1 -3.84 -19.06 -16.00
N PHE A 2 -3.46 -17.88 -16.48
CA PHE A 2 -4.41 -16.94 -17.06
C PHE A 2 -4.79 -17.40 -18.48
N ASP A 3 -6.07 -17.34 -18.81
CA ASP A 3 -6.56 -17.67 -20.17
C ASP A 3 -6.47 -16.42 -21.06
N TRP A 4 -5.40 -16.32 -21.84
CA TRP A 4 -5.12 -15.16 -22.71
C TRP A 4 -6.06 -15.05 -23.91
N ILE A 5 -6.71 -16.14 -24.29
CA ILE A 5 -7.55 -16.18 -25.50
C ILE A 5 -9.05 -16.06 -25.23
N LYS A 6 -9.47 -16.19 -23.97
CA LYS A 6 -10.90 -16.16 -23.58
C LYS A 6 -11.61 -14.86 -24.00
N ASP A 7 -10.90 -13.72 -23.89
CA ASP A 7 -11.40 -12.41 -24.34
C ASP A 7 -10.26 -11.64 -25.01
N ARG A 8 -10.04 -11.96 -26.28
CA ARG A 8 -8.93 -11.41 -27.06
C ARG A 8 -8.93 -9.88 -27.13
N LYS A 9 -10.12 -9.26 -27.20
CA LYS A 9 -10.26 -7.80 -27.29
C LYS A 9 -9.81 -7.07 -26.03
N ARG A 10 -9.90 -7.74 -24.89
CA ARG A 10 -9.48 -7.16 -23.60
C ARG A 10 -7.96 -7.08 -23.43
N GLN A 11 -7.23 -7.90 -24.21
CA GLN A 11 -5.76 -7.98 -24.12
C GLN A 11 -5.13 -7.77 -25.52
N PRO A 12 -5.30 -6.60 -26.15
CA PRO A 12 -4.89 -6.38 -27.55
C PRO A 12 -3.38 -6.58 -27.75
N LEU A 13 -2.54 -6.12 -26.81
CA LEU A 13 -1.08 -6.28 -26.91
C LEU A 13 -0.59 -7.74 -26.97
N ILE A 14 -1.42 -8.69 -26.55
CA ILE A 14 -1.11 -10.12 -26.58
C ILE A 14 -1.83 -10.83 -27.73
N ASN A 15 -2.94 -10.26 -28.21
CA ASN A 15 -3.87 -10.93 -29.14
C ASN A 15 -3.97 -10.28 -30.52
N GLU A 16 -3.39 -9.10 -30.73
CA GLU A 16 -3.30 -8.49 -32.05
C GLU A 16 -1.95 -8.82 -32.72
N PRO A 17 -1.89 -8.82 -34.06
CA PRO A 17 -0.65 -9.05 -34.80
C PRO A 17 0.41 -8.00 -34.46
N ASP A 18 1.59 -8.43 -34.01
CA ASP A 18 2.73 -7.57 -33.72
C ASP A 18 3.60 -7.42 -34.98
N GLN A 19 3.53 -6.24 -35.61
CA GLN A 19 4.23 -5.97 -36.87
C GLN A 19 5.77 -6.03 -36.71
N SER A 20 6.29 -5.71 -35.53
CA SER A 20 7.72 -5.80 -35.24
C SER A 20 8.23 -7.25 -35.22
N TYR A 21 7.29 -8.20 -35.14
CA TYR A 21 7.58 -9.64 -35.11
C TYR A 21 6.86 -10.40 -36.24
N GLY A 22 6.80 -9.79 -37.42
CA GLY A 22 6.25 -10.43 -38.62
C GLY A 22 4.74 -10.74 -38.51
N GLY A 23 4.00 -9.98 -37.73
CA GLY A 23 2.56 -10.18 -37.53
C GLY A 23 2.22 -11.30 -36.54
N ALA A 24 3.18 -11.75 -35.71
CA ALA A 24 2.93 -12.77 -34.72
C ALA A 24 1.89 -12.33 -33.67
N ILE A 25 0.94 -13.22 -33.35
CA ILE A 25 0.02 -13.07 -32.23
C ILE A 25 0.60 -13.84 -31.05
N TRP A 26 1.01 -13.11 -30.02
CA TRP A 26 1.77 -13.68 -28.88
C TRP A 26 1.01 -14.79 -28.15
N ALA A 27 -0.33 -14.65 -27.99
CA ALA A 27 -1.17 -15.66 -27.35
C ALA A 27 -1.17 -17.00 -28.08
N ASP A 28 -0.97 -16.99 -29.41
CA ASP A 28 -0.94 -18.19 -30.24
C ASP A 28 0.48 -18.70 -30.44
N ALA A 29 1.41 -17.81 -30.80
CA ALA A 29 2.78 -18.19 -31.14
C ALA A 29 3.59 -18.72 -29.94
N VAL A 30 3.45 -18.10 -28.76
CA VAL A 30 4.29 -18.49 -27.61
C VAL A 30 3.97 -19.90 -27.10
N PRO A 31 2.72 -20.30 -26.90
CA PRO A 31 2.41 -21.68 -26.51
C PRO A 31 2.87 -22.71 -27.56
N GLN A 32 2.78 -22.39 -28.85
CA GLN A 32 3.24 -23.28 -29.92
C GLN A 32 4.77 -23.48 -29.89
N LEU A 33 5.52 -22.40 -29.64
CA LEU A 33 6.99 -22.44 -29.66
C LEU A 33 7.59 -22.99 -28.37
N THR A 34 6.97 -22.72 -27.23
CA THR A 34 7.56 -23.02 -25.90
C THR A 34 6.88 -24.15 -25.16
N GLY A 35 5.68 -24.58 -25.59
CA GLY A 35 4.82 -25.49 -24.84
C GLY A 35 4.23 -24.90 -23.55
N ALA A 36 4.42 -23.59 -23.30
CA ALA A 36 4.01 -22.94 -22.06
C ALA A 36 3.11 -21.72 -22.32
N ASN A 37 2.09 -21.52 -21.48
CA ASN A 37 1.16 -20.40 -21.58
C ASN A 37 1.74 -19.13 -20.91
N ILE A 38 2.82 -18.60 -21.48
CA ILE A 38 3.60 -17.44 -20.98
C ILE A 38 3.74 -16.27 -21.98
N PRO A 39 2.74 -15.97 -22.83
CA PRO A 39 2.89 -14.94 -23.87
C PRO A 39 3.20 -13.56 -23.30
N PHE A 40 2.60 -13.18 -22.17
CA PHE A 40 2.89 -11.90 -21.50
C PHE A 40 4.36 -11.78 -21.12
N VAL A 41 4.92 -12.81 -20.48
CA VAL A 41 6.33 -12.79 -20.03
C VAL A 41 7.28 -12.70 -21.21
N ILE A 42 7.04 -13.48 -22.26
CA ILE A 42 7.89 -13.46 -23.48
C ILE A 42 7.81 -12.09 -24.15
N ARG A 43 6.58 -11.56 -24.39
CA ARG A 43 6.44 -10.24 -24.99
C ARG A 43 7.08 -9.14 -24.15
N ALA A 44 6.89 -9.14 -22.84
CA ALA A 44 7.52 -8.17 -21.95
C ALA A 44 9.05 -8.18 -22.07
N ARG A 45 9.66 -9.36 -22.22
CA ARG A 45 11.12 -9.50 -22.35
C ARG A 45 11.63 -9.10 -23.73
N VAL A 46 10.98 -9.54 -24.81
CA VAL A 46 11.53 -9.37 -26.17
C VAL A 46 11.11 -8.05 -26.83
N VAL A 47 9.98 -7.46 -26.41
CA VAL A 47 9.52 -6.16 -26.92
C VAL A 47 9.92 -5.05 -25.94
N LEU A 48 9.33 -5.06 -24.74
CA LEU A 48 9.49 -3.92 -23.83
C LEU A 48 10.89 -3.84 -23.23
N LEU A 49 11.38 -4.92 -22.62
CA LEU A 49 12.68 -4.94 -21.96
C LEU A 49 13.84 -4.74 -22.97
N ARG A 50 13.80 -5.48 -24.08
CA ARG A 50 14.87 -5.40 -25.09
C ARG A 50 14.87 -4.07 -25.84
N ASP A 51 13.69 -3.62 -26.31
CA ASP A 51 13.61 -2.46 -27.21
C ASP A 51 13.69 -1.13 -26.45
N LEU A 52 13.11 -1.04 -25.24
CA LEU A 52 13.22 0.14 -24.38
C LEU A 52 14.48 0.16 -23.53
N GLY A 53 15.11 -0.99 -23.32
CA GLY A 53 16.34 -1.10 -22.55
C GLY A 53 16.21 -0.69 -21.08
N ALA A 54 15.05 -0.88 -20.46
CA ALA A 54 14.76 -0.51 -19.07
C ALA A 54 14.85 -1.72 -18.10
N PRO A 55 15.97 -2.46 -18.03
CA PRO A 55 16.17 -3.52 -17.06
C PRO A 55 16.50 -2.94 -15.69
N LEU A 56 16.12 -3.66 -14.64
CA LEU A 56 16.56 -3.36 -13.30
C LEU A 56 18.08 -3.50 -13.21
N SER A 57 18.77 -2.48 -12.65
CA SER A 57 20.23 -2.58 -12.49
C SER A 57 20.59 -3.70 -11.50
N PRO A 58 21.73 -4.36 -11.68
CA PRO A 58 22.19 -5.41 -10.75
C PRO A 58 22.31 -4.91 -9.30
N PHE A 59 22.74 -3.67 -9.09
CA PHE A 59 22.85 -3.08 -7.76
C PHE A 59 21.47 -2.86 -7.11
N ASN A 60 20.51 -2.37 -7.88
CA ASN A 60 19.13 -2.23 -7.38
C ASN A 60 18.50 -3.59 -7.08
N ALA A 61 18.76 -4.60 -7.91
CA ALA A 61 18.31 -5.97 -7.65
C ALA A 61 18.92 -6.52 -6.35
N PHE A 62 20.20 -6.30 -6.10
CA PHE A 62 20.88 -6.66 -4.87
C PHE A 62 20.23 -6.01 -3.65
N GLN A 63 19.96 -4.69 -3.69
CA GLN A 63 19.29 -3.98 -2.60
C GLN A 63 17.87 -4.52 -2.31
N ILE A 64 17.11 -4.83 -3.37
CA ILE A 64 15.78 -5.43 -3.21
C ILE A 64 15.88 -6.81 -2.55
N ILE A 65 16.84 -7.65 -2.97
CA ILE A 65 17.06 -8.97 -2.38
C ILE A 65 17.39 -8.83 -0.88
N GLN A 66 18.32 -7.93 -0.52
CA GLN A 66 18.62 -7.66 0.89
C GLN A 66 17.38 -7.23 1.69
N GLY A 67 16.55 -6.39 1.11
CA GLY A 67 15.27 -5.99 1.72
C GLY A 67 14.29 -7.17 1.90
N LEU A 68 14.27 -8.09 0.95
CA LEU A 68 13.39 -9.28 1.00
C LEU A 68 13.81 -10.28 2.07
N GLU A 69 15.12 -10.44 2.32
CA GLU A 69 15.65 -11.39 3.31
C GLU A 69 15.10 -11.14 4.73
N THR A 70 14.79 -9.89 5.06
CA THR A 70 14.29 -9.49 6.39
C THR A 70 12.82 -9.07 6.40
N VAL A 71 12.11 -9.13 5.26
CA VAL A 71 10.73 -8.62 5.17
C VAL A 71 9.78 -9.30 6.15
N ALA A 72 9.89 -10.62 6.32
CA ALA A 72 9.03 -11.36 7.24
C ALA A 72 9.24 -10.94 8.71
N LEU A 73 10.47 -10.69 9.12
CA LEU A 73 10.81 -10.21 10.46
C LEU A 73 10.26 -8.80 10.70
N ARG A 74 10.47 -7.89 9.72
CA ARG A 74 9.96 -6.52 9.79
C ARG A 74 8.43 -6.50 9.82
N MET A 75 7.77 -7.26 8.95
CA MET A 75 6.31 -7.31 8.93
C MET A 75 5.69 -7.82 10.22
N LYS A 76 6.32 -8.82 10.87
CA LYS A 76 5.87 -9.29 12.18
C LYS A 76 5.92 -8.16 13.22
N GLN A 77 7.02 -7.40 13.24
CA GLN A 77 7.16 -6.27 14.16
C GLN A 77 6.19 -5.12 13.84
N HIS A 78 6.04 -4.77 12.56
CA HIS A 78 5.06 -3.78 12.10
C HIS A 78 3.64 -4.11 12.57
N CYS A 79 3.18 -5.35 12.35
CA CYS A 79 1.85 -5.78 12.75
C CYS A 79 1.67 -5.70 14.28
N SER A 80 2.64 -6.22 15.03
CA SER A 80 2.62 -6.18 16.49
C SER A 80 2.55 -4.76 17.04
N ASN A 81 3.32 -3.84 16.46
CA ASN A 81 3.30 -2.44 16.86
C ASN A 81 1.97 -1.77 16.50
N ALA A 82 1.45 -2.04 15.29
CA ALA A 82 0.17 -1.48 14.85
C ALA A 82 -0.98 -1.90 15.75
N GLU A 83 -1.05 -3.16 16.17
CA GLU A 83 -2.08 -3.66 17.09
C GLU A 83 -2.04 -2.95 18.45
N LYS A 84 -0.84 -2.69 18.99
CA LYS A 84 -0.66 -1.93 20.23
C LYS A 84 -1.09 -0.47 20.08
N VAL A 85 -0.73 0.16 18.95
CA VAL A 85 -1.15 1.52 18.63
C VAL A 85 -2.67 1.61 18.47
N VAL A 86 -3.30 0.67 17.77
CA VAL A 86 -4.76 0.60 17.64
C VAL A 86 -5.43 0.51 19.01
N SER A 87 -4.99 -0.43 19.85
CA SER A 87 -5.53 -0.58 21.21
C SER A 87 -5.40 0.70 22.04
N PHE A 88 -4.29 1.43 21.90
CA PHE A 88 -4.11 2.73 22.54
C PHE A 88 -5.08 3.78 21.97
N LEU A 89 -5.18 3.90 20.63
CA LEU A 89 -6.02 4.91 19.99
C LEU A 89 -7.51 4.74 20.34
N GLU A 90 -8.00 3.53 20.51
CA GLU A 90 -9.37 3.23 20.91
C GLU A 90 -9.72 3.78 22.31
N THR A 91 -8.73 3.99 23.16
CA THR A 91 -8.93 4.59 24.49
C THR A 91 -8.93 6.12 24.47
N GLN A 92 -8.57 6.76 23.35
CA GLN A 92 -8.35 8.21 23.30
C GLN A 92 -9.63 8.97 22.99
N LYS A 93 -10.07 9.86 23.89
CA LYS A 93 -11.32 10.66 23.72
C LYS A 93 -11.27 11.61 22.51
N LYS A 94 -10.11 12.06 22.09
CA LYS A 94 -9.92 12.96 20.92
C LYS A 94 -9.99 12.19 19.60
N VAL A 95 -9.86 10.87 19.60
CA VAL A 95 -10.00 10.01 18.43
C VAL A 95 -11.47 9.60 18.30
N LYS A 96 -12.10 9.96 17.18
CA LYS A 96 -13.52 9.70 16.92
C LYS A 96 -13.73 8.30 16.31
N ASN A 97 -12.77 7.85 15.52
CA ASN A 97 -12.82 6.55 14.87
C ASN A 97 -11.40 6.03 14.61
N VAL A 98 -11.22 4.71 14.72
CA VAL A 98 -9.99 4.02 14.37
C VAL A 98 -10.31 3.03 13.25
N ILE A 99 -9.61 3.17 12.13
CA ILE A 99 -9.79 2.35 10.93
C ILE A 99 -8.64 1.37 10.85
N TYR A 100 -8.93 0.11 11.14
CA TYR A 100 -7.99 -1.00 11.07
C TYR A 100 -8.75 -2.27 10.72
N PRO A 101 -8.15 -3.28 10.06
CA PRO A 101 -8.90 -4.46 9.60
C PRO A 101 -9.71 -5.17 10.70
N THR A 102 -9.22 -5.19 11.93
CA THR A 102 -9.93 -5.81 13.08
C THR A 102 -11.15 -5.02 13.54
N ASN A 103 -11.22 -3.72 13.26
CA ASN A 103 -12.28 -2.83 13.74
C ASN A 103 -13.50 -2.82 12.83
N HIS A 104 -13.37 -3.35 11.62
CA HIS A 104 -14.49 -3.51 10.70
C HIS A 104 -15.46 -4.61 11.15
N GLN A 105 -16.71 -4.51 10.70
CA GLN A 105 -17.76 -5.49 10.93
C GLN A 105 -18.19 -6.17 9.62
N GLY A 106 -19.00 -7.24 9.75
CA GLY A 106 -19.58 -7.93 8.59
C GLY A 106 -18.54 -8.53 7.65
N GLU A 107 -18.81 -8.40 6.36
CA GLU A 107 -18.03 -9.03 5.30
C GLU A 107 -16.55 -8.58 5.28
N ILE A 108 -16.25 -7.32 5.57
CA ILE A 108 -14.87 -6.81 5.60
C ILE A 108 -14.06 -7.53 6.67
N LYS A 109 -14.63 -7.73 7.85
CA LYS A 109 -13.99 -8.47 8.94
C LYS A 109 -13.70 -9.92 8.56
N GLU A 110 -14.66 -10.59 7.92
CA GLU A 110 -14.49 -11.98 7.48
C GLU A 110 -13.45 -12.09 6.35
N ARG A 111 -13.39 -11.13 5.44
CA ARG A 111 -12.33 -11.03 4.42
C ARG A 111 -10.95 -10.83 5.07
N ALA A 112 -10.84 -9.95 6.05
CA ALA A 112 -9.59 -9.74 6.79
C ALA A 112 -9.11 -11.04 7.44
N LYS A 113 -9.96 -11.75 8.17
CA LYS A 113 -9.64 -13.05 8.76
C LYS A 113 -9.20 -14.10 7.74
N LYS A 114 -9.85 -14.12 6.57
CA LYS A 114 -9.56 -15.10 5.52
C LYS A 114 -8.23 -14.87 4.84
N TYR A 115 -7.88 -13.61 4.55
CA TYR A 115 -6.75 -13.27 3.68
C TYR A 115 -5.53 -12.73 4.43
N MET A 116 -5.70 -12.18 5.63
CA MET A 116 -4.62 -11.57 6.41
C MET A 116 -4.19 -12.51 7.55
N GLN A 117 -3.58 -13.63 7.17
CA GLN A 117 -3.07 -14.60 8.14
C GLN A 117 -1.67 -14.18 8.61
N GLY A 118 -1.47 -14.06 9.92
CA GLY A 118 -0.20 -13.68 10.53
C GLY A 118 -0.04 -12.21 10.88
N GLY A 119 -1.10 -11.40 10.73
CA GLY A 119 -1.16 -9.99 11.12
C GLY A 119 -1.98 -9.15 10.14
N TYR A 120 -2.40 -7.96 10.58
CA TYR A 120 -3.32 -7.11 9.83
C TYR A 120 -2.65 -5.90 9.16
N GLY A 121 -1.32 -5.94 9.06
CA GLY A 121 -0.53 -4.86 8.43
C GLY A 121 -0.21 -3.73 9.40
N SER A 122 0.46 -2.70 8.86
CA SER A 122 0.98 -1.57 9.63
C SER A 122 0.23 -0.26 9.38
N LEU A 123 -0.76 -0.25 8.50
CA LEU A 123 -1.53 0.96 8.19
C LEU A 123 -2.70 1.08 9.16
N VAL A 124 -2.72 2.20 9.88
CA VAL A 124 -3.78 2.57 10.82
C VAL A 124 -4.35 3.91 10.40
N GLY A 125 -5.66 3.97 10.19
CA GLY A 125 -6.37 5.23 10.04
C GLY A 125 -6.95 5.69 11.38
N MET A 126 -6.92 6.97 11.65
CA MET A 126 -7.68 7.58 12.75
C MET A 126 -8.36 8.86 12.29
N ASP A 127 -9.51 9.15 12.88
CA ASP A 127 -10.21 10.40 12.67
C ASP A 127 -10.22 11.22 13.97
N VAL A 128 -9.68 12.42 13.91
CA VAL A 128 -9.66 13.35 15.05
C VAL A 128 -10.74 14.43 14.97
N GLY A 129 -11.65 14.32 13.99
CA GLY A 129 -12.90 15.07 13.86
C GLY A 129 -12.84 16.24 12.91
N THR A 130 -11.84 17.14 12.99
CA THR A 130 -11.76 18.32 12.13
C THR A 130 -10.43 18.41 11.38
N LYS A 131 -10.42 19.19 10.31
CA LYS A 131 -9.21 19.46 9.49
C LYS A 131 -8.12 20.13 10.33
N GLU A 132 -8.49 21.07 11.17
CA GLU A 132 -7.59 21.80 12.06
C GLU A 132 -6.99 20.89 13.13
N ALA A 133 -7.79 19.98 13.69
CA ALA A 133 -7.30 18.98 14.64
C ALA A 133 -6.31 18.00 14.01
N GLY A 134 -6.58 17.57 12.77
CA GLY A 134 -5.65 16.74 11.99
C GLY A 134 -4.34 17.43 11.69
N ALA A 135 -4.38 18.68 11.21
CA ALA A 135 -3.19 19.49 10.97
C ALA A 135 -2.39 19.70 12.26
N LYS A 136 -3.06 20.10 13.34
CA LYS A 136 -2.44 20.32 14.64
C LYS A 136 -1.78 19.06 15.20
N PHE A 137 -2.41 17.90 15.04
CA PHE A 137 -1.82 16.62 15.42
C PHE A 137 -0.50 16.37 14.69
N ILE A 138 -0.48 16.53 13.36
CA ILE A 138 0.73 16.36 12.54
C ILE A 138 1.84 17.31 12.98
N ASP A 139 1.53 18.59 13.17
CA ASP A 139 2.50 19.64 13.53
C ASP A 139 3.15 19.41 14.92
N ASN A 140 2.50 18.65 15.78
CA ASN A 140 3.00 18.35 17.12
C ASN A 140 3.73 17.00 17.22
N LEU A 141 3.80 16.20 16.16
CA LEU A 141 4.60 14.97 16.14
C LEU A 141 6.10 15.31 16.24
N LYS A 142 6.85 14.51 17.01
CA LYS A 142 8.29 14.69 17.24
C LYS A 142 9.13 13.55 16.68
N MET A 143 8.58 12.35 16.64
CA MET A 143 9.26 11.15 16.19
C MET A 143 8.70 10.63 14.87
N LEU A 144 7.38 10.61 14.70
CA LEU A 144 6.77 10.17 13.45
C LEU A 144 7.03 11.20 12.34
N TYR A 145 7.50 10.72 11.19
CA TYR A 145 7.78 11.59 10.03
C TYR A 145 6.49 11.93 9.27
N HIS A 146 6.33 13.21 8.95
CA HIS A 146 5.24 13.68 8.09
C HIS A 146 5.59 13.42 6.62
N VAL A 147 5.24 12.24 6.13
CA VAL A 147 5.50 11.82 4.73
C VAL A 147 4.50 10.79 4.25
N ALA A 148 4.16 10.86 2.96
CA ALA A 148 3.27 9.92 2.29
C ALA A 148 4.04 8.69 1.79
N ASN A 149 4.38 7.75 2.68
CA ASN A 149 4.98 6.47 2.32
C ASN A 149 4.31 5.32 3.11
N ILE A 150 4.65 4.09 2.78
CA ILE A 150 4.11 2.87 3.39
C ILE A 150 5.24 1.86 3.56
N GLY A 151 5.32 1.24 4.74
CA GLY A 151 6.26 0.14 5.00
C GLY A 151 7.69 0.58 5.26
N ASP A 152 7.92 1.86 5.53
CA ASP A 152 9.20 2.33 6.05
C ASP A 152 9.45 1.71 7.44
N ALA A 153 10.72 1.46 7.76
CA ALA A 153 11.10 1.01 9.11
C ALA A 153 10.74 2.04 10.18
N ARG A 154 10.67 3.31 9.82
CA ARG A 154 10.23 4.42 10.68
C ARG A 154 8.71 4.58 10.61
N SER A 155 8.13 4.99 11.72
CA SER A 155 6.72 5.37 11.78
C SER A 155 6.48 6.69 11.06
N LEU A 156 5.43 6.72 10.22
CA LEU A 156 5.07 7.85 9.39
C LEU A 156 3.62 8.26 9.64
N ALA A 157 3.34 9.54 9.47
CA ALA A 157 1.99 10.08 9.56
C ALA A 157 1.71 11.02 8.38
N ILE A 158 0.46 11.04 7.90
CA ILE A 158 0.01 11.99 6.90
C ILE A 158 -1.44 12.40 7.16
N HIS A 159 -1.73 13.68 6.96
CA HIS A 159 -3.08 14.24 6.98
C HIS A 159 -3.50 14.56 5.55
N PRO A 160 -4.24 13.66 4.87
CA PRO A 160 -4.54 13.78 3.45
C PRO A 160 -5.26 15.09 3.08
N ALA A 161 -6.19 15.55 3.90
CA ALA A 161 -6.96 16.76 3.64
C ALA A 161 -6.11 18.05 3.54
N THR A 162 -4.91 18.08 4.12
CA THR A 162 -3.97 19.22 3.99
C THR A 162 -2.78 18.95 3.08
N THR A 163 -2.64 17.73 2.55
CA THR A 163 -1.48 17.33 1.74
C THR A 163 -1.90 16.68 0.43
N THR A 164 -1.94 15.35 0.38
CA THR A 164 -2.16 14.57 -0.86
C THR A 164 -3.53 14.77 -1.50
N HIS A 165 -4.52 15.25 -0.76
CA HIS A 165 -5.89 15.51 -1.25
C HIS A 165 -6.30 16.96 -1.05
N SER A 166 -5.36 17.88 -0.87
CA SER A 166 -5.64 19.30 -0.57
C SER A 166 -6.35 20.03 -1.70
N GLN A 167 -6.29 19.51 -2.93
CA GLN A 167 -6.99 20.04 -4.11
C GLN A 167 -8.46 19.62 -4.20
N LEU A 168 -8.91 18.66 -3.36
CA LEU A 168 -10.29 18.17 -3.35
C LEU A 168 -11.15 19.05 -2.44
N ASP A 169 -12.38 19.31 -2.86
CA ASP A 169 -13.41 19.87 -2.00
C ASP A 169 -13.98 18.82 -1.02
N ASP A 170 -14.81 19.24 -0.09
CA ASP A 170 -15.34 18.34 0.96
C ASP A 170 -16.19 17.20 0.37
N ALA A 171 -16.89 17.41 -0.73
CA ALA A 171 -17.69 16.38 -1.39
C ALA A 171 -16.81 15.32 -2.05
N ALA A 172 -15.75 15.76 -2.73
CA ALA A 172 -14.76 14.86 -3.35
C ALA A 172 -13.94 14.10 -2.30
N LEU A 173 -13.58 14.74 -1.19
CA LEU A 173 -12.93 14.08 -0.04
C LEU A 173 -13.83 12.98 0.54
N ALA A 174 -15.11 13.29 0.78
CA ALA A 174 -16.07 12.31 1.27
C ALA A 174 -16.26 11.13 0.30
N ALA A 175 -16.34 11.40 -1.01
CA ALA A 175 -16.42 10.38 -2.05
C ALA A 175 -15.16 9.48 -2.10
N ALA A 176 -13.98 10.03 -1.77
CA ALA A 176 -12.74 9.29 -1.62
C ALA A 176 -12.62 8.53 -0.28
N GLY A 177 -13.61 8.64 0.61
CA GLY A 177 -13.58 8.03 1.95
C GLY A 177 -12.63 8.71 2.93
N VAL A 178 -12.25 9.95 2.66
CA VAL A 178 -11.35 10.75 3.50
C VAL A 178 -12.17 11.80 4.23
N THR A 179 -12.26 11.68 5.57
CA THR A 179 -12.89 12.71 6.39
C THR A 179 -11.92 13.89 6.60
N PRO A 180 -12.40 15.10 6.93
CA PRO A 180 -11.53 16.25 7.20
C PRO A 180 -10.49 16.01 8.28
N GLY A 181 -10.83 15.24 9.32
CA GLY A 181 -9.94 14.89 10.43
C GLY A 181 -9.19 13.57 10.27
N TYR A 182 -9.23 12.96 9.08
CA TYR A 182 -8.57 11.68 8.85
C TYR A 182 -7.05 11.81 8.81
N VAL A 183 -6.37 11.04 9.64
CA VAL A 183 -4.92 10.87 9.64
C VAL A 183 -4.59 9.42 9.35
N ARG A 184 -3.67 9.17 8.42
CA ARG A 184 -3.11 7.85 8.16
C ARG A 184 -1.76 7.71 8.84
N LEU A 185 -1.60 6.67 9.63
CA LEU A 185 -0.35 6.26 10.24
C LEU A 185 0.19 5.03 9.49
N SER A 186 1.49 5.01 9.20
CA SER A 186 2.23 3.82 8.77
C SER A 186 3.18 3.47 9.91
N ILE A 187 2.81 2.48 10.69
CA ILE A 187 3.52 2.14 11.93
C ILE A 187 4.82 1.39 11.60
N GLY A 188 5.92 1.88 12.10
CA GLY A 188 7.27 1.35 11.91
C GLY A 188 7.63 0.22 12.88
N ILE A 189 8.93 -0.02 12.99
CA ILE A 189 9.49 -1.09 13.82
C ILE A 189 10.17 -0.58 15.09
N GLU A 190 10.03 0.70 15.41
CA GLU A 190 10.53 1.30 16.65
C GLU A 190 9.88 0.65 17.88
N HIS A 191 10.36 0.99 19.07
CA HIS A 191 9.71 0.51 20.28
C HIS A 191 8.25 1.05 20.36
N PRO A 192 7.26 0.20 20.59
CA PRO A 192 5.84 0.64 20.52
C PRO A 192 5.48 1.71 21.56
N ASP A 193 6.16 1.71 22.72
CA ASP A 193 5.90 2.72 23.75
C ASP A 193 6.38 4.11 23.31
N ASP A 194 7.46 4.21 22.52
CA ASP A 194 7.94 5.46 21.97
C ASP A 194 6.97 6.00 20.90
N ILE A 195 6.46 5.11 20.03
CA ILE A 195 5.43 5.46 19.05
C ILE A 195 4.17 5.99 19.76
N ILE A 196 3.70 5.26 20.78
CA ILE A 196 2.52 5.63 21.56
C ILE A 196 2.74 6.94 22.32
N ALA A 197 3.95 7.15 22.90
CA ALA A 197 4.29 8.38 23.62
C ALA A 197 4.23 9.60 22.68
N ASP A 198 4.75 9.48 21.45
CA ASP A 198 4.71 10.58 20.48
C ASP A 198 3.27 10.88 20.03
N ILE A 199 2.49 9.86 19.70
CA ILE A 199 1.08 10.04 19.36
C ILE A 199 0.30 10.67 20.53
N LYS A 200 0.52 10.20 21.74
CA LYS A 200 -0.15 10.70 22.96
C LYS A 200 0.12 12.18 23.20
N GLN A 201 1.37 12.61 23.12
CA GLN A 201 1.73 14.02 23.33
C GLN A 201 1.19 14.91 22.21
N ALA A 202 1.19 14.45 20.94
CA ALA A 202 0.61 15.17 19.82
C ALA A 202 -0.92 15.31 19.91
N LEU A 203 -1.62 14.28 20.41
CA LEU A 203 -3.06 14.36 20.69
C LEU A 203 -3.36 15.29 21.87
N ALA A 204 -2.44 15.46 22.83
CA ALA A 204 -2.65 16.33 23.98
C ALA A 204 -2.57 17.82 23.65
N ALA A 205 -1.74 18.16 22.63
CA ALA A 205 -1.57 19.54 22.16
C ALA A 205 -2.88 20.08 21.57
#